data_6bb03b423de4f28cc60822a615293c86
#
_entry.id   6bb03b423de4f28cc60822a615293c86
#
_cell.length_a   1.000
_cell.length_b   1.000
_cell.length_c   1.000
_cell.angle_alpha   90.00
_cell.angle_beta   90.00
_cell.angle_gamma   90.00
#
_symmetry.space_group_name_H-M   'P 1'
#
loop_
_entity.id
_entity.type
_entity.pdbx_description
1 polymer ?
#
loop_
_entity_poly.entity_id
_entity_poly.type
_entity_poly.pdbx_seq_one_letter_code
_entity_poly.pdbx_strand_id
1 'polypeptide(L)'
;ALMSTIHSATAKQKAVDARAGRDWRTGRSVLGNIIPSTTGAAKAVGVVIPELKGKMTGMSFRVPTNDVSVVDLTAKLAKPASYEEICKAMKEASEGELKGVLGYTDEPVVSSDFLGDSRTSIFDADAGIALTDTFVKVVSWYDNECGYSNKMVELIRYMSSVDHK
;
A
#
# COMPACT_ATOMS: atom_id res chain seq x y z
N ALA A 1 9.11 -11.60 -2.20
CA ALA A 1 7.75 -11.10 -2.31
C ALA A 1 7.58 -10.30 -3.60
N LEU A 2 6.37 -10.31 -4.15
CA LEU A 2 5.94 -9.48 -5.27
C LEU A 2 4.76 -8.62 -4.82
N MET A 3 4.88 -7.31 -5.03
CA MET A 3 3.84 -6.34 -4.67
C MET A 3 3.21 -5.77 -5.94
N SER A 4 1.91 -5.78 -6.01
CA SER A 4 1.16 -4.97 -6.96
C SER A 4 0.34 -3.94 -6.20
N THR A 5 0.35 -2.69 -6.64
CA THR A 5 -0.61 -1.72 -6.14
C THR A 5 -1.58 -1.33 -7.24
N ILE A 6 -2.87 -1.49 -6.97
CA ILE A 6 -3.95 -0.96 -7.78
C ILE A 6 -4.19 0.45 -7.24
N HIS A 7 -3.72 1.44 -7.97
CA HIS A 7 -3.53 2.79 -7.46
C HIS A 7 -4.46 3.77 -8.15
N SER A 8 -5.05 4.64 -7.36
CA SER A 8 -5.87 5.74 -7.87
C SER A 8 -5.09 6.64 -8.85
N ALA A 9 -5.82 7.39 -9.64
CA ALA A 9 -5.26 8.41 -10.51
C ALA A 9 -4.62 9.53 -9.68
N THR A 10 -3.48 10.04 -10.12
CA THR A 10 -2.78 11.17 -9.50
C THR A 10 -2.46 12.22 -10.55
N ALA A 11 -1.94 13.38 -10.15
CA ALA A 11 -1.57 14.46 -11.06
C ALA A 11 -0.59 14.04 -12.19
N LYS A 12 0.08 12.90 -12.06
CA LYS A 12 0.96 12.35 -13.10
C LYS A 12 0.16 11.77 -14.28
N GLN A 13 -1.03 11.23 -14.05
CA GLN A 13 -1.88 10.66 -15.09
C GLN A 13 -2.52 11.76 -15.93
N LYS A 14 -2.77 11.45 -17.21
CA LYS A 14 -3.44 12.37 -18.13
C LYS A 14 -4.95 12.12 -18.14
N ALA A 15 -5.74 13.20 -18.23
CA ALA A 15 -7.19 13.12 -18.40
C ALA A 15 -7.57 12.69 -19.83
N VAL A 16 -6.78 13.12 -20.82
CA VAL A 16 -6.90 12.74 -22.24
C VAL A 16 -5.53 12.30 -22.76
N ASP A 17 -5.50 11.51 -23.83
CA ASP A 17 -4.25 11.10 -24.46
C ASP A 17 -3.39 12.32 -24.82
N ALA A 18 -2.13 12.32 -24.41
CA ALA A 18 -1.20 13.41 -24.58
C ALA A 18 0.23 12.88 -24.78
N ARG A 19 1.14 13.79 -25.11
CA ARG A 19 2.54 13.42 -25.25
C ARG A 19 3.08 12.78 -23.97
N ALA A 20 3.77 11.67 -24.14
CA ALA A 20 4.56 11.01 -23.12
C ALA A 20 6.05 11.22 -23.37
N GLY A 21 6.87 11.11 -22.34
CA GLY A 21 8.31 11.00 -22.47
C GLY A 21 8.72 9.60 -22.95
N ARG A 22 9.71 8.99 -22.28
CA ARG A 22 10.17 7.63 -22.62
C ARG A 22 9.16 6.53 -22.34
N ASP A 23 8.30 6.72 -21.36
CA ASP A 23 7.21 5.78 -21.02
C ASP A 23 5.90 6.22 -21.67
N TRP A 24 5.58 5.60 -22.78
CA TRP A 24 4.39 5.91 -23.58
C TRP A 24 3.09 5.68 -22.82
N ARG A 25 3.07 4.75 -21.87
CA ARG A 25 1.89 4.49 -21.02
C ARG A 25 1.50 5.71 -20.19
N THR A 26 2.48 6.51 -19.77
CA THR A 26 2.22 7.75 -19.00
C THR A 26 1.46 8.82 -19.80
N GLY A 27 1.48 8.76 -21.12
CA GLY A 27 0.75 9.68 -22.01
C GLY A 27 -0.70 9.28 -22.24
N ARG A 28 -1.11 8.07 -21.87
CA ARG A 28 -2.49 7.62 -22.07
C ARG A 28 -3.41 8.17 -20.99
N SER A 29 -4.65 8.43 -21.42
CA SER A 29 -5.72 8.85 -20.50
C SER A 29 -5.96 7.78 -19.43
N VAL A 30 -6.07 8.20 -18.18
CA VAL A 30 -6.47 7.29 -17.09
C VAL A 30 -7.95 6.97 -17.13
N LEU A 31 -8.75 7.84 -17.72
CA LEU A 31 -10.19 7.63 -17.84
C LEU A 31 -10.47 6.46 -18.79
N GLY A 32 -11.08 5.41 -18.27
CA GLY A 32 -11.39 4.20 -19.03
C GLY A 32 -10.22 3.28 -19.32
N ASN A 33 -9.05 3.48 -18.70
CA ASN A 33 -7.87 2.62 -18.88
C ASN A 33 -7.35 2.06 -17.55
N ILE A 34 -6.74 0.88 -17.64
CA ILE A 34 -5.85 0.33 -16.62
C ILE A 34 -4.42 0.49 -17.14
N ILE A 35 -3.60 1.27 -16.44
CA ILE A 35 -2.27 1.65 -16.92
C ILE A 35 -1.19 1.02 -16.05
N PRO A 36 -0.46 -0.02 -16.53
CA PRO A 36 0.70 -0.55 -15.82
C PRO A 36 1.79 0.53 -15.69
N SER A 37 2.39 0.62 -14.52
CA SER A 37 3.43 1.60 -14.21
C SER A 37 4.46 1.00 -13.24
N THR A 38 5.65 1.54 -13.24
CA THR A 38 6.65 1.19 -12.24
C THR A 38 6.33 1.86 -10.90
N THR A 39 6.78 1.23 -9.81
CA THR A 39 6.76 1.84 -8.47
C THR A 39 8.12 1.70 -7.80
N GLY A 40 8.52 2.75 -7.08
CA GLY A 40 9.70 2.72 -6.22
C GLY A 40 9.45 2.15 -4.82
N ALA A 41 8.18 1.95 -4.44
CA ALA A 41 7.79 1.59 -3.08
C ALA A 41 8.47 0.30 -2.59
N ALA A 42 8.47 -0.76 -3.39
CA ALA A 42 9.11 -2.03 -3.01
C ALA A 42 10.64 -1.90 -2.80
N LYS A 43 11.30 -0.99 -3.52
CA LYS A 43 12.73 -0.69 -3.30
C LYS A 43 12.94 0.09 -2.01
N ALA A 44 12.04 1.04 -1.70
CA ALA A 44 12.10 1.83 -0.48
C ALA A 44 11.97 0.96 0.77
N VAL A 45 11.15 -0.09 0.75
CA VAL A 45 11.06 -1.05 1.85
C VAL A 45 12.44 -1.65 2.20
N GLY A 46 13.25 -2.02 1.21
CA GLY A 46 14.60 -2.55 1.45
C GLY A 46 15.61 -1.53 1.98
N VAL A 47 15.26 -0.22 2.01
CA VAL A 47 16.07 0.82 2.67
C VAL A 47 15.75 0.91 4.16
N VAL A 48 14.46 0.82 4.53
CA VAL A 48 14.01 0.94 5.92
C VAL A 48 14.03 -0.40 6.67
N ILE A 49 13.94 -1.52 5.93
CA ILE A 49 14.05 -2.90 6.46
C ILE A 49 15.15 -3.61 5.65
N PRO A 50 16.42 -3.47 6.06
CA PRO A 50 17.57 -3.98 5.28
C PRO A 50 17.51 -5.48 4.97
N GLU A 51 16.88 -6.28 5.84
CA GLU A 51 16.70 -7.72 5.67
C GLU A 51 15.87 -8.08 4.45
N LEU A 52 15.04 -7.16 3.97
CA LEU A 52 14.20 -7.31 2.77
C LEU A 52 14.87 -6.81 1.49
N LYS A 53 16.08 -6.25 1.57
CA LYS A 53 16.80 -5.76 0.39
C LYS A 53 17.01 -6.89 -0.62
N GLY A 54 16.53 -6.68 -1.84
CA GLY A 54 16.60 -7.67 -2.92
C GLY A 54 15.61 -8.84 -2.82
N LYS A 55 14.80 -8.90 -1.77
CA LYS A 55 13.78 -9.95 -1.56
C LYS A 55 12.38 -9.52 -1.97
N MET A 56 12.20 -8.24 -2.33
CA MET A 56 10.91 -7.67 -2.70
C MET A 56 11.06 -6.76 -3.92
N THR A 57 10.14 -6.88 -4.84
CA THR A 57 9.95 -5.94 -5.96
C THR A 57 8.46 -5.77 -6.23
N GLY A 58 8.10 -4.82 -7.10
CA GLY A 58 6.70 -4.59 -7.39
C GLY A 58 6.46 -3.64 -8.55
N MET A 59 5.18 -3.52 -8.87
CA MET A 59 4.65 -2.65 -9.91
C MET A 59 3.32 -2.03 -9.47
N SER A 60 2.81 -1.09 -10.26
CA SER A 60 1.49 -0.51 -10.03
C SER A 60 0.62 -0.60 -11.28
N PHE A 61 -0.69 -0.64 -11.06
CA PHE A 61 -1.70 -0.41 -12.06
C PHE A 61 -2.47 0.85 -11.70
N ARG A 62 -2.43 1.87 -12.55
CA ARG A 62 -3.24 3.07 -12.37
C ARG A 62 -4.63 2.80 -12.91
N VAL A 63 -5.64 3.12 -12.11
CA VAL A 63 -7.06 2.91 -12.41
C VAL A 63 -7.83 4.23 -12.29
N PRO A 64 -9.00 4.35 -12.95
CA PRO A 64 -9.77 5.58 -12.96
C PRO A 64 -10.59 5.77 -11.66
N THR A 65 -9.96 5.64 -10.51
CA THR A 65 -10.49 6.00 -9.20
C THR A 65 -9.85 7.30 -8.74
N ASN A 66 -10.62 8.14 -8.04
CA ASN A 66 -10.16 9.47 -7.64
C ASN A 66 -9.15 9.42 -6.51
N ASP A 67 -9.37 8.54 -5.56
CA ASP A 67 -8.55 8.39 -4.36
C ASP A 67 -8.69 6.97 -3.81
N VAL A 68 -7.89 6.64 -2.82
CA VAL A 68 -7.70 5.33 -2.17
C VAL A 68 -7.14 4.29 -3.13
N SER A 69 -6.14 3.61 -2.67
CA SER A 69 -5.40 2.58 -3.39
C SER A 69 -5.33 1.30 -2.56
N VAL A 70 -5.03 0.19 -3.22
CA VAL A 70 -4.88 -1.10 -2.57
C VAL A 70 -3.54 -1.75 -2.94
N VAL A 71 -2.89 -2.34 -1.95
CA VAL A 71 -1.72 -3.20 -2.13
C VAL A 71 -2.15 -4.66 -2.14
N ASP A 72 -1.71 -5.38 -3.15
CA ASP A 72 -1.71 -6.84 -3.25
C ASP A 72 -0.27 -7.30 -3.08
N LEU A 73 0.03 -7.94 -1.95
CA LEU A 73 1.36 -8.46 -1.65
C LEU A 73 1.34 -9.98 -1.64
N THR A 74 2.00 -10.60 -2.62
CA THR A 74 2.24 -12.05 -2.64
C THR A 74 3.62 -12.34 -2.07
N ALA A 75 3.68 -13.13 -1.00
CA ALA A 75 4.89 -13.42 -0.27
C ALA A 75 5.10 -14.92 -0.04
N LYS A 76 6.37 -15.33 -0.18
CA LYS A 76 6.85 -16.62 0.34
C LYS A 76 7.45 -16.36 1.70
N LEU A 77 6.87 -16.97 2.73
CA LEU A 77 7.29 -16.84 4.11
C LEU A 77 8.54 -17.71 4.39
N ALA A 78 9.41 -17.23 5.24
CA ALA A 78 10.56 -17.99 5.72
C ALA A 78 10.19 -19.03 6.79
N LYS A 79 9.12 -18.76 7.53
CA LYS A 79 8.53 -19.64 8.53
C LYS A 79 7.08 -19.91 8.16
N PRO A 80 6.58 -21.14 8.32
CA PRO A 80 5.16 -21.43 8.12
C PRO A 80 4.29 -20.62 9.08
N ALA A 81 3.14 -20.18 8.61
CA ALA A 81 2.08 -19.56 9.42
C ALA A 81 0.73 -19.79 8.74
N SER A 82 -0.28 -20.12 9.51
CA SER A 82 -1.64 -20.16 8.98
C SER A 82 -2.14 -18.75 8.64
N TYR A 83 -3.16 -18.64 7.79
CA TYR A 83 -3.71 -17.32 7.47
C TYR A 83 -4.35 -16.67 8.70
N GLU A 84 -4.97 -17.46 9.57
CA GLU A 84 -5.54 -17.01 10.85
C GLU A 84 -4.47 -16.45 11.79
N GLU A 85 -3.30 -17.07 11.84
CA GLU A 85 -2.15 -16.56 12.62
C GLU A 85 -1.67 -15.21 12.08
N ILE A 86 -1.65 -15.03 10.76
CA ILE A 86 -1.31 -13.77 10.11
C ILE A 86 -2.35 -12.69 10.47
N CYS A 87 -3.64 -12.98 10.30
CA CYS A 87 -4.73 -12.07 10.65
C CYS A 87 -4.68 -11.66 12.12
N LYS A 88 -4.46 -12.62 13.02
CA LYS A 88 -4.32 -12.37 14.46
C LYS A 88 -3.14 -11.44 14.75
N ALA A 89 -1.98 -11.70 14.18
CA ALA A 89 -0.79 -10.86 14.37
C ALA A 89 -1.00 -9.43 13.85
N MET A 90 -1.67 -9.28 12.70
CA MET A 90 -1.99 -7.96 12.14
C MET A 90 -3.00 -7.20 13.01
N LYS A 91 -4.01 -7.87 13.55
CA LYS A 91 -4.99 -7.29 14.46
C LYS A 91 -4.32 -6.82 15.76
N GLU A 92 -3.53 -7.69 16.39
CA GLU A 92 -2.79 -7.35 17.61
C GLU A 92 -1.84 -6.15 17.39
N ALA A 93 -1.12 -6.10 16.27
CA ALA A 93 -0.27 -4.97 15.94
C ALA A 93 -1.07 -3.67 15.73
N SER A 94 -2.23 -3.74 15.06
CA SER A 94 -3.07 -2.57 14.79
C SER A 94 -3.70 -1.98 16.06
N GLU A 95 -3.98 -2.81 17.05
CA GLU A 95 -4.51 -2.39 18.36
C GLU A 95 -3.40 -2.00 19.35
N GLY A 96 -2.18 -2.48 19.11
CA GLY A 96 -1.00 -2.33 19.97
C GLY A 96 0.04 -1.35 19.43
N GLU A 97 1.21 -1.87 19.07
CA GLU A 97 2.40 -1.07 18.73
C GLU A 97 2.25 -0.19 17.47
N LEU A 98 1.40 -0.60 16.53
CA LEU A 98 1.14 0.14 15.29
C LEU A 98 -0.21 0.88 15.31
N LYS A 99 -0.79 1.08 16.49
CA LYS A 99 -2.06 1.81 16.64
C LYS A 99 -1.96 3.21 16.00
N GLY A 100 -2.94 3.53 15.15
CA GLY A 100 -2.96 4.80 14.40
C GLY A 100 -2.10 4.81 13.13
N VAL A 101 -1.27 3.79 12.91
CA VAL A 101 -0.47 3.59 11.69
C VAL A 101 -1.05 2.45 10.86
N LEU A 102 -1.25 1.31 11.48
CA LEU A 102 -1.90 0.14 10.89
C LEU A 102 -3.36 0.09 11.32
N GLY A 103 -4.26 -0.13 10.36
CA GLY A 103 -5.65 -0.50 10.59
C GLY A 103 -5.87 -1.98 10.28
N TYR A 104 -7.00 -2.50 10.73
CA TYR A 104 -7.47 -3.86 10.46
C TYR A 104 -8.95 -3.82 10.15
N THR A 105 -9.38 -4.59 9.17
CA THR A 105 -10.79 -4.81 8.87
C THR A 105 -11.03 -6.27 8.53
N ASP A 106 -12.19 -6.78 8.92
CA ASP A 106 -12.77 -8.07 8.58
C ASP A 106 -14.21 -7.88 8.04
N GLU A 107 -14.47 -6.67 7.49
CA GLU A 107 -15.75 -6.29 6.89
C GLU A 107 -15.63 -6.29 5.36
N PRO A 108 -16.75 -6.53 4.62
CA PRO A 108 -16.76 -6.52 3.14
C PRO A 108 -16.71 -5.08 2.59
N VAL A 109 -15.54 -4.46 2.68
CA VAL A 109 -15.27 -3.06 2.32
C VAL A 109 -14.75 -2.90 0.88
N VAL A 110 -14.84 -1.67 0.38
CA VAL A 110 -14.27 -1.24 -0.90
C VAL A 110 -13.49 0.06 -0.71
N SER A 111 -12.78 0.51 -1.73
CA SER A 111 -11.87 1.66 -1.64
C SER A 111 -12.52 2.93 -1.07
N SER A 112 -13.78 3.24 -1.42
CA SER A 112 -14.45 4.46 -0.97
C SER A 112 -14.72 4.50 0.54
N ASP A 113 -14.70 3.36 1.23
CA ASP A 113 -14.89 3.28 2.68
C ASP A 113 -13.69 3.85 3.47
N PHE A 114 -12.55 4.03 2.78
CA PHE A 114 -11.31 4.52 3.38
C PHE A 114 -10.96 5.96 2.99
N LEU A 115 -11.88 6.69 2.35
CA LEU A 115 -11.66 8.11 2.03
C LEU A 115 -11.46 8.93 3.30
N GLY A 116 -10.32 9.64 3.38
CA GLY A 116 -9.95 10.45 4.52
C GLY A 116 -9.32 9.66 5.67
N ASP A 117 -9.07 8.37 5.52
CA ASP A 117 -8.39 7.59 6.55
C ASP A 117 -6.91 7.99 6.65
N SER A 118 -6.49 8.43 7.82
CA SER A 118 -5.12 8.90 8.07
C SER A 118 -4.12 7.78 8.36
N ARG A 119 -4.60 6.54 8.58
CA ARG A 119 -3.73 5.38 8.76
C ARG A 119 -3.02 5.06 7.46
N THR A 120 -1.77 4.65 7.54
CA THR A 120 -0.94 4.43 6.36
C THR A 120 -1.20 3.11 5.65
N SER A 121 -1.79 2.14 6.35
CA SER A 121 -2.17 0.84 5.81
C SER A 121 -3.31 0.26 6.62
N ILE A 122 -4.34 -0.25 5.96
CA ILE A 122 -5.45 -0.94 6.60
C ILE A 122 -5.46 -2.37 6.06
N PHE A 123 -5.04 -3.33 6.89
CA PHE A 123 -5.03 -4.74 6.54
C PHE A 123 -6.46 -5.26 6.38
N ASP A 124 -6.73 -5.90 5.25
CA ASP A 124 -8.02 -6.51 4.92
C ASP A 124 -7.91 -8.03 5.11
N ALA A 125 -8.50 -8.53 6.18
CA ALA A 125 -8.42 -9.92 6.55
C ALA A 125 -9.23 -10.83 5.62
N ASP A 126 -10.32 -10.33 5.05
CA ASP A 126 -11.20 -11.13 4.19
C ASP A 126 -10.75 -11.16 2.73
N ALA A 127 -9.94 -10.20 2.30
CA ALA A 127 -9.45 -10.12 0.93
C ALA A 127 -8.18 -10.96 0.66
N GLY A 128 -7.50 -11.46 1.68
CA GLY A 128 -6.26 -12.23 1.53
C GLY A 128 -6.50 -13.72 1.30
N ILE A 129 -5.46 -14.42 0.86
CA ILE A 129 -5.51 -15.85 0.54
C ILE A 129 -4.19 -16.51 0.95
N ALA A 130 -4.24 -17.68 1.58
CA ALA A 130 -3.10 -18.57 1.71
C ALA A 130 -3.24 -19.76 0.75
N LEU A 131 -2.24 -19.95 -0.11
CA LEU A 131 -2.17 -21.15 -0.96
C LEU A 131 -1.55 -22.31 -0.18
N THR A 132 -0.55 -22.02 0.64
CA THR A 132 0.08 -22.92 1.60
C THR A 132 0.43 -22.11 2.84
N ASP A 133 0.89 -22.76 3.89
CA ASP A 133 1.40 -22.12 5.12
C ASP A 133 2.66 -21.24 4.92
N THR A 134 3.26 -21.31 3.73
CA THR A 134 4.44 -20.50 3.38
C THR A 134 4.24 -19.63 2.14
N PHE A 135 3.08 -19.67 1.50
CA PHE A 135 2.82 -18.88 0.30
C PHE A 135 1.47 -18.19 0.40
N VAL A 136 1.49 -16.89 0.63
CA VAL A 136 0.33 -16.10 1.00
C VAL A 136 0.21 -14.85 0.12
N LYS A 137 -1.02 -14.41 -0.06
CA LYS A 137 -1.38 -13.10 -0.58
C LYS A 137 -2.09 -12.34 0.53
N VAL A 138 -1.63 -11.14 0.84
CA VAL A 138 -2.28 -10.22 1.77
C VAL A 138 -2.65 -8.93 1.06
N VAL A 139 -3.73 -8.33 1.51
CA VAL A 139 -4.30 -7.12 0.93
C VAL A 139 -4.34 -6.03 1.98
N SER A 140 -4.03 -4.80 1.58
CA SER A 140 -4.19 -3.63 2.44
C SER A 140 -4.61 -2.40 1.66
N TRP A 141 -5.49 -1.61 2.25
CA TRP A 141 -5.99 -0.34 1.74
C TRP A 141 -5.17 0.84 2.26
N TYR A 142 -5.15 1.93 1.53
CA TYR A 142 -4.58 3.19 1.99
C TYR A 142 -5.13 4.37 1.18
N ASP A 143 -5.45 5.45 1.89
CA ASP A 143 -5.69 6.74 1.25
C ASP A 143 -4.32 7.35 0.91
N ASN A 144 -4.00 7.37 -0.37
CA ASN A 144 -2.67 7.79 -0.86
C ASN A 144 -2.41 9.28 -0.69
N GLU A 145 -3.45 10.09 -0.48
CA GLU A 145 -3.35 11.53 -0.24
C GLU A 145 -3.36 11.84 1.26
N CYS A 146 -4.37 11.33 1.98
CA CYS A 146 -4.58 11.62 3.40
C CYS A 146 -3.48 10.97 4.27
N GLY A 147 -3.18 9.69 4.03
CA GLY A 147 -2.17 8.95 4.81
C GLY A 147 -0.79 9.61 4.75
N TYR A 148 -0.30 9.94 3.56
CA TYR A 148 1.00 10.60 3.40
C TYR A 148 1.03 11.99 4.03
N SER A 149 -0.01 12.80 3.79
CA SER A 149 -0.08 14.18 4.31
C SER A 149 -0.07 14.20 5.84
N ASN A 150 -0.79 13.29 6.48
CA ASN A 150 -0.78 13.16 7.95
C ASN A 150 0.60 12.74 8.46
N LYS A 151 1.29 11.81 7.80
CA LYS A 151 2.64 11.39 8.22
C LYS A 151 3.68 12.48 8.07
N MET A 152 3.54 13.41 7.12
CA MET A 152 4.39 14.61 7.04
C MET A 152 4.22 15.50 8.27
N VAL A 153 2.98 15.74 8.72
CA VAL A 153 2.71 16.52 9.93
C VAL A 153 3.22 15.80 11.19
N GLU A 154 3.01 14.48 11.27
CA GLU A 154 3.53 13.68 12.39
C GLU A 154 5.04 13.70 12.45
N LEU A 155 5.74 13.63 11.32
CA LEU A 155 7.20 13.72 11.26
C LEU A 155 7.69 15.07 11.79
N ILE A 156 7.05 16.17 11.40
CA ILE A 156 7.39 17.53 11.90
C ILE A 156 7.23 17.59 13.43
N ARG A 157 6.14 17.05 13.96
CA ARG A 157 5.90 16.99 15.41
C ARG A 157 6.96 16.16 16.13
N TYR A 158 7.32 15.01 15.54
CA TYR A 158 8.35 14.14 16.09
C TYR A 158 9.71 14.86 16.11
N MET A 159 10.12 15.48 15.01
CA MET A 159 11.36 16.26 14.93
C MET A 159 11.39 17.34 16.02
N SER A 160 10.33 18.15 16.13
CA SER A 160 10.22 19.16 17.17
C SER A 160 10.36 18.59 18.60
N SER A 161 9.79 17.41 18.85
CA SER A 161 9.88 16.74 20.14
C SER A 161 11.29 16.25 20.50
N VAL A 162 12.12 15.99 19.48
CA VAL A 162 13.52 15.56 19.65
C VAL A 162 14.44 16.78 19.82
N ASP A 163 14.21 17.84 19.04
CA ASP A 163 15.06 19.05 19.05
C ASP A 163 14.90 19.87 20.36
N HIS A 164 13.82 19.68 21.10
CA HIS A 164 13.55 20.36 22.36
C HIS A 164 13.81 19.50 23.62
N LYS A 165 14.51 18.38 23.46
CA LYS A 165 15.04 17.56 24.56
C LYS A 165 16.47 17.97 24.88
#